data_83504f837d31765f2df252c91fade0ab
#
_entry.id   83504f837d31765f2df252c91fade0ab
#
_cell.length_a   1.000
_cell.length_b   1.000
_cell.length_c   1.000
_cell.angle_alpha   90.00
_cell.angle_beta   90.00
_cell.angle_gamma   90.00
#
_symmetry.space_group_name_H-M   'P 1'
#
loop_
_entity.id
_entity.type
_entity.pdbx_description
1 polymer ?
#
loop_
_entity_poly.entity_id
_entity_poly.type
_entity_poly.pdbx_seq_one_letter_code
_entity_poly.pdbx_strand_id
1 'polypeptide(L)'
;MCSLFKSLAAAAVLRDLDRDGEVLARRIHYTEDDLVIPGSDQTAAHLAEGMTIAELAEVAITHSDNAAGNLLLRELGGPTAITRFARSLGDRVTRLDRWEPELNTAEPWRRTDTTSPYAIGRTYGRLVLGDALNRRDRELLTHWLLNNTTSVDRFHAGLPKTWTIADKTGSGSYGTANDVGVVWTDDGDPIVLAVLSTMPAQDAVRDDALVADAARAVADTLTRPAGTA
;
A
#
# COMPACT_ATOMS: atom_id res chain seq x y z
N MET A 1 -10.32 1.31 -1.18
CA MET A 1 -8.98 1.04 -0.63
C MET A 1 -7.96 0.80 -1.74
N CYS A 2 -8.36 0.11 -2.80
CA CYS A 2 -7.49 -0.22 -3.94
C CYS A 2 -6.17 -0.87 -3.48
N SER A 3 -5.10 -0.68 -4.21
CA SER A 3 -3.80 -1.34 -3.97
C SER A 3 -3.12 -1.05 -2.62
N LEU A 4 -3.69 -0.22 -1.74
CA LEU A 4 -3.16 -0.04 -0.37
C LEU A 4 -3.10 -1.36 0.41
N PHE A 5 -3.97 -2.33 0.09
CA PHE A 5 -3.98 -3.64 0.74
C PHE A 5 -2.69 -4.43 0.54
N LYS A 6 -1.94 -4.16 -0.53
CA LYS A 6 -0.73 -4.92 -0.88
C LYS A 6 0.34 -4.83 0.20
N SER A 7 0.47 -3.67 0.86
CA SER A 7 1.34 -3.53 2.04
C SER A 7 0.84 -4.36 3.23
N LEU A 8 -0.48 -4.43 3.43
CA LEU A 8 -1.06 -5.27 4.48
C LEU A 8 -0.88 -6.77 4.15
N ALA A 9 -0.97 -7.14 2.87
CA ALA A 9 -0.75 -8.52 2.43
C ALA A 9 0.72 -8.95 2.67
N ALA A 10 1.68 -8.11 2.26
CA ALA A 10 3.09 -8.35 2.54
C ALA A 10 3.36 -8.44 4.06
N ALA A 11 2.82 -7.52 4.85
CA ALA A 11 2.95 -7.53 6.31
C ALA A 11 2.32 -8.78 6.95
N ALA A 12 1.18 -9.25 6.44
CA ALA A 12 0.53 -10.46 6.91
C ALA A 12 1.35 -11.71 6.58
N VAL A 13 1.96 -11.77 5.40
CA VAL A 13 2.89 -12.85 5.03
C VAL A 13 4.09 -12.87 5.99
N LEU A 14 4.73 -11.72 6.20
CA LEU A 14 5.87 -11.58 7.10
C LEU A 14 5.53 -12.04 8.52
N ARG A 15 4.42 -11.58 9.10
CA ARG A 15 4.07 -11.83 10.49
C ARG A 15 3.47 -13.21 10.73
N ASP A 16 2.55 -13.63 9.86
CA ASP A 16 1.66 -14.76 10.13
C ASP A 16 2.15 -16.07 9.46
N LEU A 17 2.91 -15.95 8.36
CA LEU A 17 3.38 -17.12 7.60
C LEU A 17 4.89 -17.34 7.71
N ASP A 18 5.70 -16.26 7.64
CA ASP A 18 7.16 -16.38 7.64
C ASP A 18 7.72 -16.24 9.05
N ARG A 19 8.42 -17.28 9.55
CA ARG A 19 9.04 -17.24 10.87
C ARG A 19 10.54 -17.00 10.83
N ASP A 20 11.21 -17.51 9.80
CA ASP A 20 12.68 -17.60 9.70
C ASP A 20 13.23 -17.32 8.29
N GLY A 21 12.36 -16.95 7.34
CA GLY A 21 12.71 -16.66 5.95
C GLY A 21 12.42 -17.81 4.97
N GLU A 22 12.01 -18.98 5.44
CA GLU A 22 11.73 -20.13 4.57
C GLU A 22 10.53 -19.87 3.67
N VAL A 23 9.46 -19.25 4.19
CA VAL A 23 8.27 -18.94 3.40
C VAL A 23 8.59 -17.86 2.36
N LEU A 24 9.33 -16.84 2.73
CA LEU A 24 9.75 -15.79 1.80
C LEU A 24 10.61 -16.32 0.65
N ALA A 25 11.45 -17.32 0.92
CA ALA A 25 12.32 -17.93 -0.09
C ALA A 25 11.59 -18.91 -1.02
N ARG A 26 10.37 -19.34 -0.65
CA ARG A 26 9.59 -20.29 -1.45
C ARG A 26 9.17 -19.67 -2.78
N ARG A 27 9.47 -20.37 -3.90
CA ARG A 27 9.13 -19.95 -5.24
C ARG A 27 7.72 -20.39 -5.60
N ILE A 28 6.95 -19.47 -6.14
CA ILE A 28 5.61 -19.69 -6.68
C ILE A 28 5.71 -19.70 -8.20
N HIS A 29 5.25 -20.77 -8.82
CA HIS A 29 5.00 -20.82 -10.26
C HIS A 29 3.53 -20.49 -10.50
N TYR A 30 3.28 -19.66 -11.47
CA TYR A 30 1.96 -19.19 -11.89
C TYR A 30 1.87 -19.20 -13.42
N THR A 31 0.70 -19.00 -13.97
CA THR A 31 0.42 -19.10 -15.40
C THR A 31 -0.11 -17.77 -15.95
N GLU A 32 -0.30 -17.70 -17.27
CA GLU A 32 -0.94 -16.55 -17.92
C GLU A 32 -2.35 -16.27 -17.35
N ASP A 33 -3.07 -17.30 -16.91
CA ASP A 33 -4.41 -17.16 -16.31
C ASP A 33 -4.37 -16.44 -14.94
N ASP A 34 -3.22 -16.39 -14.28
CA ASP A 34 -3.03 -15.66 -13.02
C ASP A 34 -2.75 -14.17 -13.24
N LEU A 35 -2.41 -13.76 -14.48
CA LEU A 35 -2.08 -12.36 -14.77
C LEU A 35 -3.34 -11.49 -14.82
N VAL A 36 -3.24 -10.31 -14.26
CA VAL A 36 -4.28 -9.26 -14.29
C VAL A 36 -3.80 -8.14 -15.20
N ILE A 37 -4.22 -8.16 -16.45
CA ILE A 37 -3.79 -7.20 -17.46
C ILE A 37 -4.86 -6.10 -17.64
N PRO A 38 -4.48 -4.81 -17.58
CA PRO A 38 -3.15 -4.27 -17.26
C PRO A 38 -2.82 -4.34 -15.77
N GLY A 39 -1.52 -4.22 -15.43
CA GLY A 39 -1.06 -4.05 -14.04
C GLY A 39 -0.38 -5.29 -13.45
N SER A 40 0.17 -6.16 -14.30
CA SER A 40 0.96 -7.34 -13.90
C SER A 40 2.26 -7.44 -14.72
N ASP A 41 2.92 -6.30 -14.95
CA ASP A 41 4.09 -6.24 -15.83
C ASP A 41 5.29 -6.99 -15.25
N GLN A 42 5.49 -6.92 -13.92
CA GLN A 42 6.59 -7.59 -13.26
C GLN A 42 6.39 -9.11 -13.21
N THR A 43 5.19 -9.55 -12.83
CA THR A 43 4.86 -10.98 -12.84
C THR A 43 4.85 -11.56 -14.25
N ALA A 44 4.38 -10.82 -15.26
CA ALA A 44 4.43 -11.26 -16.66
C ALA A 44 5.88 -11.46 -17.17
N ALA A 45 6.80 -10.59 -16.76
CA ALA A 45 8.22 -10.70 -17.14
C ALA A 45 8.90 -11.95 -16.54
N HIS A 46 8.36 -12.50 -15.44
CA HIS A 46 8.93 -13.65 -14.71
C HIS A 46 8.06 -14.92 -14.82
N LEU A 47 7.20 -14.99 -15.86
CA LEU A 47 6.24 -16.07 -16.02
C LEU A 47 6.90 -17.45 -16.13
N ALA A 48 8.05 -17.53 -16.83
CA ALA A 48 8.73 -18.78 -17.09
C ALA A 48 9.39 -19.39 -15.84
N GLU A 49 10.05 -18.54 -15.03
CA GLU A 49 10.79 -18.97 -13.83
C GLU A 49 9.98 -18.89 -12.53
N GLY A 50 8.85 -18.20 -12.55
CA GLY A 50 8.10 -17.87 -11.35
C GLY A 50 8.83 -16.87 -10.44
N MET A 51 8.26 -16.55 -9.29
CA MET A 51 8.83 -15.61 -8.32
C MET A 51 8.77 -16.17 -6.90
N THR A 52 9.73 -15.82 -6.07
CA THR A 52 9.66 -16.09 -4.64
C THR A 52 8.57 -15.23 -3.98
N ILE A 53 8.10 -15.65 -2.81
CA ILE A 53 7.11 -14.86 -2.05
C ILE A 53 7.69 -13.48 -1.68
N ALA A 54 9.00 -13.38 -1.40
CA ALA A 54 9.67 -12.10 -1.18
C ALA A 54 9.62 -11.20 -2.42
N GLU A 55 9.97 -11.73 -3.59
CA GLU A 55 9.91 -11.00 -4.87
C GLU A 55 8.47 -10.56 -5.19
N LEU A 56 7.47 -11.42 -4.96
CA LEU A 56 6.06 -11.05 -5.12
C LEU A 56 5.65 -9.93 -4.17
N ALA A 57 6.04 -9.98 -2.89
CA ALA A 57 5.75 -8.92 -1.93
C ALA A 57 6.40 -7.58 -2.32
N GLU A 58 7.65 -7.64 -2.76
CA GLU A 58 8.38 -6.47 -3.25
C GLU A 58 7.68 -5.82 -4.44
N VAL A 59 7.39 -6.55 -5.52
CA VAL A 59 6.78 -5.95 -6.73
C VAL A 59 5.31 -5.56 -6.50
N ALA A 60 4.58 -6.24 -5.60
CA ALA A 60 3.25 -5.82 -5.18
C ALA A 60 3.27 -4.43 -4.52
N ILE A 61 4.33 -4.09 -3.78
CA ILE A 61 4.48 -2.78 -3.14
C ILE A 61 5.10 -1.79 -4.13
N THR A 62 6.27 -2.09 -4.68
CA THR A 62 7.10 -1.14 -5.45
C THR A 62 6.50 -0.77 -6.80
N HIS A 63 5.87 -1.72 -7.49
CA HIS A 63 5.25 -1.53 -8.82
C HIS A 63 3.73 -1.64 -8.78
N SER A 64 3.18 -1.97 -7.62
CA SER A 64 1.74 -2.22 -7.47
C SER A 64 1.21 -3.36 -8.35
N ASP A 65 2.04 -4.38 -8.63
CA ASP A 65 1.68 -5.51 -9.49
C ASP A 65 0.44 -6.25 -8.96
N ASN A 66 -0.58 -6.42 -9.82
CA ASN A 66 -1.88 -6.95 -9.42
C ASN A 66 -1.87 -8.46 -9.25
N ALA A 67 -1.20 -9.19 -10.15
CA ALA A 67 -1.08 -10.64 -10.02
C ALA A 67 -0.25 -11.00 -8.78
N ALA A 68 0.84 -10.28 -8.51
CA ALA A 68 1.60 -10.46 -7.28
C ALA A 68 0.72 -10.24 -6.03
N GLY A 69 -0.12 -9.19 -6.04
CA GLY A 69 -1.11 -8.97 -4.97
C GLY A 69 -2.06 -10.15 -4.80
N ASN A 70 -2.62 -10.68 -5.89
CA ASN A 70 -3.50 -11.84 -5.86
C ASN A 70 -2.79 -13.13 -5.40
N LEU A 71 -1.56 -13.35 -5.82
CA LEU A 71 -0.75 -14.50 -5.38
C LEU A 71 -0.49 -14.46 -3.88
N LEU A 72 -0.16 -13.28 -3.31
CA LEU A 72 -0.04 -13.11 -1.87
C LEU A 72 -1.36 -13.36 -1.13
N LEU A 73 -2.49 -12.86 -1.67
CA LEU A 73 -3.82 -13.15 -1.10
C LEU A 73 -4.12 -14.65 -1.12
N ARG A 74 -3.72 -15.37 -2.17
CA ARG A 74 -3.88 -16.84 -2.27
C ARG A 74 -3.14 -17.54 -1.13
N GLU A 75 -1.89 -17.16 -0.87
CA GLU A 75 -1.09 -17.69 0.23
C GLU A 75 -1.73 -17.44 1.60
N LEU A 76 -2.40 -16.29 1.77
CA LEU A 76 -3.09 -15.91 3.00
C LEU A 76 -4.48 -16.54 3.18
N GLY A 77 -4.99 -17.27 2.16
CA GLY A 77 -6.32 -17.87 2.16
C GLY A 77 -7.44 -16.94 1.70
N GLY A 78 -7.12 -15.96 0.85
CA GLY A 78 -8.06 -15.07 0.15
C GLY A 78 -8.19 -13.66 0.73
N PRO A 79 -8.95 -12.78 0.05
CA PRO A 79 -9.03 -11.35 0.38
C PRO A 79 -9.42 -11.06 1.83
N THR A 80 -10.33 -11.84 2.41
CA THR A 80 -10.80 -11.66 3.79
C THR A 80 -9.70 -11.82 4.85
N ALA A 81 -8.56 -12.43 4.49
CA ALA A 81 -7.38 -12.49 5.36
C ALA A 81 -6.88 -11.09 5.72
N ILE A 82 -6.93 -10.15 4.77
CA ILE A 82 -6.55 -8.76 5.02
C ILE A 82 -7.47 -8.11 6.06
N THR A 83 -8.77 -8.39 5.98
CA THR A 83 -9.73 -7.93 7.00
C THR A 83 -9.38 -8.49 8.37
N ARG A 84 -9.08 -9.81 8.47
CA ARG A 84 -8.68 -10.44 9.74
C ARG A 84 -7.36 -9.85 10.26
N PHE A 85 -6.39 -9.65 9.39
CA PHE A 85 -5.11 -9.02 9.73
C PHE A 85 -5.32 -7.60 10.28
N ALA A 86 -6.08 -6.75 9.59
CA ALA A 86 -6.42 -5.42 10.07
C ALA A 86 -7.09 -5.46 11.46
N ARG A 87 -8.04 -6.37 11.68
CA ARG A 87 -8.70 -6.55 13.00
C ARG A 87 -7.72 -6.91 14.10
N SER A 88 -6.73 -7.76 13.82
CA SER A 88 -5.68 -8.12 14.79
C SER A 88 -4.80 -6.94 15.19
N LEU A 89 -4.71 -5.92 14.32
CA LEU A 89 -4.05 -4.64 14.58
C LEU A 89 -4.98 -3.58 15.21
N GLY A 90 -6.21 -3.94 15.58
CA GLY A 90 -7.19 -3.02 16.15
C GLY A 90 -7.85 -2.07 15.15
N ASP A 91 -7.66 -2.29 13.86
CA ASP A 91 -8.37 -1.58 12.79
C ASP A 91 -9.72 -2.25 12.54
N ARG A 92 -10.80 -1.56 12.93
CA ARG A 92 -12.18 -2.06 12.80
C ARG A 92 -12.88 -1.60 11.52
N VAL A 93 -12.22 -0.81 10.70
CA VAL A 93 -12.79 -0.16 9.50
C VAL A 93 -12.33 -0.85 8.23
N THR A 94 -11.02 -1.00 8.04
CA THR A 94 -10.42 -1.57 6.83
C THR A 94 -10.94 -2.96 6.55
N ARG A 95 -11.37 -3.18 5.30
CA ARG A 95 -11.83 -4.49 4.83
C ARG A 95 -11.47 -4.72 3.37
N LEU A 96 -11.15 -5.95 3.04
CA LEU A 96 -10.94 -6.45 1.69
C LEU A 96 -11.85 -7.67 1.47
N ASP A 97 -12.59 -7.66 0.37
CA ASP A 97 -13.61 -8.65 0.07
C ASP A 97 -13.38 -9.33 -1.27
N ARG A 98 -12.76 -8.63 -2.23
CA ARG A 98 -12.60 -9.06 -3.62
C ARG A 98 -11.12 -9.13 -4.01
N TRP A 99 -10.88 -9.75 -5.15
CA TRP A 99 -9.57 -9.89 -5.78
C TRP A 99 -9.28 -8.69 -6.70
N GLU A 100 -8.02 -8.56 -7.14
CA GLU A 100 -7.69 -7.71 -8.28
C GLU A 100 -8.25 -8.35 -9.57
N PRO A 101 -8.84 -7.58 -10.50
CA PRO A 101 -9.00 -6.12 -10.47
C PRO A 101 -10.30 -5.60 -9.84
N GLU A 102 -11.27 -6.48 -9.46
CA GLU A 102 -12.62 -6.09 -9.05
C GLU A 102 -12.64 -5.20 -7.79
N LEU A 103 -11.66 -5.34 -6.92
CA LEU A 103 -11.54 -4.50 -5.71
C LEU A 103 -11.35 -3.01 -6.02
N ASN A 104 -10.99 -2.65 -7.27
CA ASN A 104 -10.74 -1.27 -7.70
C ASN A 104 -11.97 -0.59 -8.33
N THR A 105 -13.14 -1.23 -8.38
CA THR A 105 -14.35 -0.61 -8.93
C THR A 105 -14.85 0.58 -8.09
N ALA A 106 -14.49 0.65 -6.82
CA ALA A 106 -14.60 1.80 -5.91
C ALA A 106 -16.00 2.46 -5.87
N GLU A 107 -17.07 1.70 -6.05
CA GLU A 107 -18.44 2.22 -6.08
C GLU A 107 -18.81 2.91 -4.74
N PRO A 108 -19.24 4.19 -4.75
CA PRO A 108 -19.47 4.98 -3.52
C PRO A 108 -20.53 4.41 -2.58
N TRP A 109 -21.47 3.62 -3.09
CA TRP A 109 -22.55 2.99 -2.31
C TRP A 109 -22.19 1.64 -1.71
N ARG A 110 -21.01 1.09 -2.04
CA ARG A 110 -20.53 -0.19 -1.49
C ARG A 110 -19.57 0.03 -0.34
N ARG A 111 -19.62 -0.88 0.62
CA ARG A 111 -18.63 -0.93 1.72
C ARG A 111 -17.55 -1.98 1.52
N THR A 112 -17.60 -2.74 0.40
CA THR A 112 -16.57 -3.71 0.06
C THR A 112 -15.27 -3.00 -0.32
N ASP A 113 -14.14 -3.55 0.08
CA ASP A 113 -12.79 -3.09 -0.26
C ASP A 113 -12.52 -1.63 0.16
N THR A 114 -13.00 -1.26 1.34
CA THR A 114 -12.92 0.12 1.85
C THR A 114 -12.03 0.26 3.08
N THR A 115 -11.62 1.48 3.32
CA THR A 115 -10.94 1.94 4.52
C THR A 115 -11.30 3.41 4.78
N SER A 116 -10.70 4.01 5.81
CA SER A 116 -10.70 5.46 6.03
C SER A 116 -9.26 5.96 6.21
N PRO A 117 -8.98 7.26 5.96
CA PRO A 117 -7.63 7.81 6.16
C PRO A 117 -7.08 7.52 7.56
N TYR A 118 -7.90 7.71 8.59
CA TYR A 118 -7.51 7.45 9.97
C TYR A 118 -7.19 5.98 10.24
N ALA A 119 -8.03 5.05 9.74
CA ALA A 119 -7.84 3.63 10.01
C ALA A 119 -6.58 3.08 9.32
N ILE A 120 -6.43 3.36 8.02
CA ILE A 120 -5.28 2.87 7.26
C ILE A 120 -3.98 3.56 7.71
N GLY A 121 -4.01 4.86 8.00
CA GLY A 121 -2.84 5.58 8.53
C GLY A 121 -2.37 4.98 9.85
N ARG A 122 -3.28 4.72 10.80
CA ARG A 122 -2.93 4.02 12.06
C ARG A 122 -2.34 2.64 11.81
N THR A 123 -2.87 1.90 10.86
CA THR A 123 -2.36 0.57 10.52
C THR A 123 -0.93 0.67 9.98
N TYR A 124 -0.65 1.59 9.07
CA TYR A 124 0.71 1.83 8.57
C TYR A 124 1.66 2.29 9.69
N GLY A 125 1.22 3.20 10.57
CA GLY A 125 2.00 3.60 11.74
C GLY A 125 2.39 2.42 12.64
N ARG A 126 1.47 1.47 12.88
CA ARG A 126 1.75 0.25 13.66
C ARG A 126 2.71 -0.69 12.95
N LEU A 127 2.63 -0.80 11.63
CA LEU A 127 3.49 -1.69 10.84
C LEU A 127 4.91 -1.15 10.72
N VAL A 128 5.08 0.17 10.54
CA VAL A 128 6.38 0.79 10.23
C VAL A 128 7.07 1.35 11.48
N LEU A 129 6.31 1.93 12.41
CA LEU A 129 6.86 2.59 13.61
C LEU A 129 6.61 1.81 14.91
N GLY A 130 5.58 0.97 14.92
CA GLY A 130 5.15 0.24 16.11
C GLY A 130 5.76 -1.16 16.22
N ASP A 131 5.06 -1.99 16.99
CA ASP A 131 5.44 -3.35 17.36
C ASP A 131 4.60 -4.44 16.69
N ALA A 132 3.83 -4.08 15.64
CA ALA A 132 2.99 -5.03 14.91
C ALA A 132 3.79 -6.11 14.16
N LEU A 133 5.03 -5.80 13.81
CA LEU A 133 6.02 -6.70 13.21
C LEU A 133 7.26 -6.76 14.11
N ASN A 134 7.97 -7.88 14.09
CA ASN A 134 9.31 -7.94 14.66
C ASN A 134 10.27 -6.99 13.89
N ARG A 135 11.47 -6.79 14.40
CA ARG A 135 12.41 -5.81 13.81
C ARG A 135 12.78 -6.14 12.36
N ARG A 136 13.14 -7.40 12.08
CA ARG A 136 13.51 -7.84 10.72
C ARG A 136 12.40 -7.59 9.71
N ASP A 137 11.19 -8.01 10.05
CA ASP A 137 10.03 -7.92 9.15
C ASP A 137 9.60 -6.46 8.93
N ARG A 138 9.70 -5.63 9.98
CA ARG A 138 9.44 -4.20 9.89
C ARG A 138 10.46 -3.49 9.00
N GLU A 139 11.75 -3.80 9.15
CA GLU A 139 12.81 -3.26 8.30
C GLU A 139 12.61 -3.66 6.83
N LEU A 140 12.25 -4.89 6.56
CA LEU A 140 12.00 -5.40 5.22
C LEU A 140 10.76 -4.74 4.57
N LEU A 141 9.64 -4.68 5.29
CA LEU A 141 8.44 -3.99 4.81
C LEU A 141 8.73 -2.50 4.52
N THR A 142 9.44 -1.84 5.43
CA THR A 142 9.82 -0.42 5.27
C THR A 142 10.72 -0.24 4.04
N HIS A 143 11.68 -1.15 3.82
CA HIS A 143 12.53 -1.13 2.64
C HIS A 143 11.71 -1.20 1.33
N TRP A 144 10.73 -2.09 1.23
CA TRP A 144 9.86 -2.16 0.06
C TRP A 144 9.04 -0.88 -0.14
N LEU A 145 8.50 -0.29 0.94
CA LEU A 145 7.75 0.96 0.88
C LEU A 145 8.62 2.14 0.45
N LEU A 146 9.86 2.22 0.90
CA LEU A 146 10.84 3.24 0.48
C LEU A 146 11.18 3.17 -1.02
N ASN A 147 11.05 1.98 -1.62
CA ASN A 147 11.32 1.74 -3.04
C ASN A 147 10.05 1.79 -3.91
N ASN A 148 8.94 2.32 -3.39
CA ASN A 148 7.73 2.51 -4.17
C ASN A 148 7.97 3.47 -5.34
N THR A 149 7.65 3.03 -6.57
CA THR A 149 7.82 3.80 -7.80
C THR A 149 6.55 4.50 -8.27
N THR A 150 5.42 4.29 -7.57
CA THR A 150 4.08 4.67 -8.07
C THR A 150 3.57 6.00 -7.52
N SER A 151 4.30 6.67 -6.62
CA SER A 151 3.87 7.92 -5.95
C SER A 151 4.56 9.19 -6.47
N VAL A 152 5.23 9.11 -7.62
CA VAL A 152 6.01 10.22 -8.20
C VAL A 152 5.20 11.50 -8.33
N ASP A 153 3.93 11.37 -8.77
CA ASP A 153 3.01 12.50 -8.96
C ASP A 153 2.13 12.80 -7.72
N ARG A 154 2.33 12.07 -6.61
CA ARG A 154 1.56 12.22 -5.36
C ARG A 154 2.46 12.69 -4.22
N PHE A 155 2.72 11.89 -3.19
CA PHE A 155 3.53 12.32 -2.04
C PHE A 155 4.90 12.83 -2.46
N HIS A 156 5.58 12.16 -3.41
CA HIS A 156 6.87 12.62 -3.90
C HIS A 156 6.83 13.97 -4.66
N ALA A 157 5.67 14.37 -5.22
CA ALA A 157 5.49 15.69 -5.84
C ALA A 157 5.12 16.78 -4.81
N GLY A 158 4.50 16.40 -3.70
CA GLY A 158 3.99 17.32 -2.68
C GLY A 158 4.95 17.61 -1.54
N LEU A 159 5.73 16.62 -1.13
CA LEU A 159 6.60 16.70 0.05
C LEU A 159 8.01 17.24 -0.30
N PRO A 160 8.73 17.83 0.68
CA PRO A 160 10.11 18.24 0.49
C PRO A 160 10.99 17.09 -0.01
N LYS A 161 11.88 17.37 -0.94
CA LYS A 161 12.77 16.36 -1.55
C LYS A 161 13.80 15.77 -0.58
N THR A 162 14.02 16.43 0.54
CA THR A 162 14.91 16.00 1.63
C THR A 162 14.24 15.00 2.57
N TRP A 163 12.91 14.92 2.55
CA TRP A 163 12.19 13.97 3.40
C TRP A 163 12.27 12.56 2.84
N THR A 164 12.34 11.58 3.74
CA THR A 164 12.29 10.17 3.39
C THR A 164 10.84 9.69 3.39
N ILE A 165 10.42 9.02 2.32
CA ILE A 165 9.02 8.64 2.10
C ILE A 165 8.93 7.13 1.92
N ALA A 166 8.20 6.46 2.81
CA ALA A 166 7.85 5.04 2.72
C ALA A 166 6.34 4.91 2.55
N ASP A 167 5.87 4.76 1.33
CA ASP A 167 4.45 4.87 1.00
C ASP A 167 3.93 3.75 0.08
N LYS A 168 2.62 3.73 -0.07
CA LYS A 168 1.92 2.91 -1.05
C LYS A 168 0.73 3.66 -1.61
N THR A 169 0.63 3.64 -2.94
CA THR A 169 -0.50 4.22 -3.66
C THR A 169 -1.63 3.22 -3.89
N GLY A 170 -2.81 3.74 -4.21
CA GLY A 170 -3.95 2.96 -4.68
C GLY A 170 -4.78 3.79 -5.66
N SER A 171 -5.20 3.18 -6.76
CA SER A 171 -6.02 3.83 -7.79
C SER A 171 -7.16 2.93 -8.23
N GLY A 172 -8.28 3.52 -8.63
CA GLY A 172 -9.47 2.79 -9.06
C GLY A 172 -10.44 3.67 -9.83
N SER A 173 -11.60 3.13 -10.15
CA SER A 173 -12.69 3.90 -10.76
C SER A 173 -13.12 5.07 -9.87
N TYR A 174 -13.98 5.93 -10.38
CA TYR A 174 -14.40 7.17 -9.71
C TYR A 174 -13.24 8.12 -9.41
N GLY A 175 -12.25 8.20 -10.28
CA GLY A 175 -11.07 9.03 -10.08
C GLY A 175 -10.35 8.76 -8.75
N THR A 176 -10.47 7.56 -8.21
CA THR A 176 -9.87 7.22 -6.91
C THR A 176 -8.36 7.33 -6.98
N ALA A 177 -7.81 8.23 -6.16
CA ALA A 177 -6.38 8.41 -5.96
C ALA A 177 -6.06 8.41 -4.46
N ASN A 178 -5.32 7.42 -4.02
CA ASN A 178 -4.95 7.22 -2.63
C ASN A 178 -3.43 7.18 -2.50
N ASP A 179 -2.92 7.76 -1.41
CA ASP A 179 -1.53 7.57 -1.00
C ASP A 179 -1.46 7.52 0.52
N VAL A 180 -0.74 6.54 1.07
CA VAL A 180 -0.60 6.32 2.50
C VAL A 180 0.82 5.86 2.82
N GLY A 181 1.42 6.47 3.83
CA GLY A 181 2.77 6.10 4.22
C GLY A 181 3.22 6.69 5.55
N VAL A 182 4.47 6.41 5.84
CA VAL A 182 5.25 7.08 6.88
C VAL A 182 6.32 7.90 6.20
N VAL A 183 6.43 9.15 6.59
CA VAL A 183 7.45 10.07 6.09
C VAL A 183 8.29 10.55 7.26
N TRP A 184 9.59 10.73 7.03
CA TRP A 184 10.50 11.30 8.03
C TRP A 184 10.99 12.66 7.56
N THR A 185 10.88 13.65 8.43
CA THR A 185 11.38 15.02 8.21
C THR A 185 12.90 15.06 8.20
N ASP A 186 13.47 16.23 7.92
CA ASP A 186 14.92 16.46 7.99
C ASP A 186 15.50 16.23 9.40
N ASP A 187 14.68 16.43 10.43
CA ASP A 187 15.04 16.16 11.84
C ASP A 187 14.90 14.68 12.21
N GLY A 188 14.39 13.85 11.30
CA GLY A 188 14.15 12.43 11.51
C GLY A 188 12.84 12.12 12.21
N ASP A 189 11.96 13.09 12.42
CA ASP A 189 10.67 12.90 13.06
C ASP A 189 9.69 12.19 12.11
N PRO A 190 9.08 11.07 12.53
CA PRO A 190 8.15 10.34 11.71
C PRO A 190 6.74 10.95 11.71
N ILE A 191 6.16 11.04 10.54
CA ILE A 191 4.78 11.49 10.31
C ILE A 191 4.03 10.38 9.58
N VAL A 192 2.86 10.01 10.06
CA VAL A 192 1.95 9.13 9.31
C VAL A 192 1.03 10.00 8.47
N LEU A 193 1.09 9.84 7.15
CA LEU A 193 0.29 10.59 6.20
C LEU A 193 -0.64 9.66 5.44
N ALA A 194 -1.91 10.03 5.31
CA ALA A 194 -2.91 9.27 4.57
C ALA A 194 -3.85 10.25 3.83
N VAL A 195 -3.80 10.21 2.51
CA VAL A 195 -4.68 11.00 1.63
C VAL A 195 -5.46 10.04 0.74
N LEU A 196 -6.78 10.08 0.85
CA LEU A 196 -7.70 9.27 0.07
C LEU A 196 -8.70 10.19 -0.63
N SER A 197 -8.81 10.08 -1.94
CA SER A 197 -9.74 10.88 -2.75
C SER A 197 -10.59 10.01 -3.68
N THR A 198 -11.75 10.52 -4.04
CA THR A 198 -12.68 9.92 -5.00
C THR A 198 -13.53 11.01 -5.64
N MET A 199 -14.02 10.76 -6.86
CA MET A 199 -14.84 11.66 -7.64
C MET A 199 -16.25 11.07 -7.82
N PRO A 200 -17.27 11.90 -8.17
CA PRO A 200 -18.65 11.41 -8.31
C PRO A 200 -18.88 10.53 -9.55
N ALA A 201 -18.16 10.76 -10.66
CA ALA A 201 -18.34 10.03 -11.91
C ALA A 201 -17.43 8.79 -11.97
N GLN A 202 -17.99 7.68 -12.47
CA GLN A 202 -17.27 6.40 -12.52
C GLN A 202 -16.01 6.46 -13.39
N ASP A 203 -16.08 7.19 -14.50
CA ASP A 203 -15.03 7.38 -15.49
C ASP A 203 -14.18 8.63 -15.23
N ALA A 204 -14.36 9.29 -14.08
CA ALA A 204 -13.56 10.45 -13.73
C ALA A 204 -12.06 10.14 -13.76
N VAL A 205 -11.30 11.04 -14.32
CA VAL A 205 -9.84 10.99 -14.28
C VAL A 205 -9.38 11.24 -12.84
N ARG A 206 -8.46 10.45 -12.36
CA ARG A 206 -7.88 10.65 -11.02
C ARG A 206 -7.09 11.95 -10.97
N ASP A 207 -7.11 12.60 -9.83
CA ASP A 207 -6.39 13.84 -9.56
C ASP A 207 -5.19 13.54 -8.62
N ASP A 208 -4.06 13.20 -9.21
CA ASP A 208 -2.82 12.96 -8.47
C ASP A 208 -2.26 14.25 -7.86
N ALA A 209 -2.50 15.42 -8.52
CA ALA A 209 -2.10 16.73 -8.03
C ALA A 209 -2.83 17.10 -6.73
N LEU A 210 -4.10 16.75 -6.59
CA LEU A 210 -4.85 16.95 -5.34
C LEU A 210 -4.18 16.23 -4.16
N VAL A 211 -3.68 15.02 -4.38
CA VAL A 211 -2.97 14.23 -3.35
C VAL A 211 -1.65 14.89 -3.00
N ALA A 212 -0.89 15.37 -4.01
CA ALA A 212 0.35 16.11 -3.81
C ALA A 212 0.13 17.42 -3.06
N ASP A 213 -0.91 18.20 -3.42
CA ASP A 213 -1.22 19.47 -2.76
C ASP A 213 -1.66 19.28 -1.31
N ALA A 214 -2.42 18.22 -1.01
CA ALA A 214 -2.75 17.86 0.36
C ALA A 214 -1.49 17.53 1.19
N ALA A 215 -0.56 16.77 0.62
CA ALA A 215 0.71 16.46 1.27
C ALA A 215 1.56 17.73 1.49
N ARG A 216 1.63 18.62 0.51
CA ARG A 216 2.32 19.91 0.61
C ARG A 216 1.74 20.78 1.71
N ALA A 217 0.41 20.89 1.82
CA ALA A 217 -0.23 21.68 2.87
C ALA A 217 0.12 21.18 4.27
N VAL A 218 0.28 19.87 4.46
CA VAL A 218 0.77 19.29 5.72
C VAL A 218 2.23 19.68 5.96
N ALA A 219 3.10 19.50 4.97
CA ALA A 219 4.52 19.86 5.09
C ALA A 219 4.72 21.34 5.42
N ASP A 220 4.02 22.23 4.73
CA ASP A 220 4.08 23.68 4.97
C ASP A 220 3.63 24.06 6.39
N THR A 221 2.68 23.31 6.95
CA THR A 221 2.21 23.56 8.31
C THR A 221 3.23 23.15 9.35
N LEU A 222 3.93 22.04 9.11
CA LEU A 222 4.92 21.47 10.05
C LEU A 222 6.27 22.17 9.97
N THR A 223 6.63 22.74 8.81
CA THR A 223 7.91 23.44 8.61
C THR A 223 7.84 24.92 8.91
N ARG A 224 6.65 25.49 9.20
CA ARG A 224 6.54 26.89 9.63
C ARG A 224 7.25 27.10 10.96
N PRO A 225 8.16 28.08 11.07
CA PRO A 225 8.76 28.42 12.35
C PRO A 225 7.66 28.79 13.36
N ALA A 226 7.72 28.20 14.54
CA ALA A 226 6.86 28.56 15.65
C ALA A 226 7.11 30.03 16.03
N GLY A 227 6.24 30.96 15.60
CA GLY A 227 6.24 32.34 16.04
C GLY A 227 6.43 33.40 14.97
N THR A 228 5.33 33.76 14.31
CA THR A 228 4.97 35.17 14.01
C THR A 228 3.45 35.24 14.07
N ALA A 229 2.91 35.34 15.29
CA ALA A 229 1.56 35.82 15.55
C ALA A 229 1.67 37.27 16.03
#